data_0fbc4c5c7735bfa8aeb72cef13594304
#
_entry.id   0fbc4c5c7735bfa8aeb72cef13594304
#
_cell.length_a   1.000
_cell.length_b   1.000
_cell.length_c   1.000
_cell.angle_alpha   90.00
_cell.angle_beta   90.00
_cell.angle_gamma   90.00
#
_symmetry.space_group_name_H-M   'P 1'
#
loop_
_entity.id
_entity.type
_entity.pdbx_description
1 polymer ?
#
loop_
_entity_poly.entity_id
_entity_poly.type
_entity_poly.pdbx_seq_one_letter_code
_entity_poly.pdbx_strand_id
1 'polypeptide(L)'
;MRRRDLLTAALCTAALSGCSVVDRLRGTPQRAVPEAPGDTTRAAPPTPGTPAEIAARSTVPVLCYHQVREYTAADGAGARPLICPPAVLERQLEGLLAAGMQPVTGEALADHLQLGTPLADNAVLVSFDDASGGQYTNALPILQRLGIPATFFVMTVVLDRPNWLSRDDVRALDAAGMTIASHTWDHHPVTRYGVKDWATQLAKPREQLGQIVGHDVELFAYPYGLWNQAALPHVQAAGYRAAFQLTEQPQDARLPLLTVRRVLTLPTWDVPTLLARISPDHPAG
;
A
#
# COMPACT_ATOMS: atom_id res chain seq x y z
N MET A 1 -12.89 -57.50 18.57
CA MET A 1 -12.40 -58.49 17.59
C MET A 1 -11.46 -57.73 16.64
N ARG A 2 -10.12 -57.91 16.88
CA ARG A 2 -9.08 -58.51 16.00
C ARG A 2 -9.05 -57.88 14.59
N ARG A 3 -7.95 -57.36 14.04
CA ARG A 3 -6.51 -57.69 14.13
C ARG A 3 -5.65 -56.47 13.71
N ARG A 4 -4.57 -56.31 14.37
CA ARG A 4 -3.24 -55.84 14.06
C ARG A 4 -2.69 -56.51 12.81
N ASP A 5 -1.91 -55.78 12.01
CA ASP A 5 -0.72 -56.34 11.35
C ASP A 5 0.37 -55.25 11.20
N LEU A 6 1.48 -55.59 11.81
CA LEU A 6 2.82 -54.97 11.77
C LEU A 6 3.61 -55.56 10.61
N LEU A 7 4.39 -54.80 9.88
CA LEU A 7 5.56 -55.29 9.10
C LEU A 7 6.65 -54.22 9.06
N THR A 8 7.57 -54.44 9.83
CA THR A 8 9.04 -54.60 9.94
C THR A 8 9.92 -54.09 8.81
N ALA A 9 10.99 -53.48 9.29
CA ALA A 9 12.17 -52.88 8.69
C ALA A 9 13.01 -53.84 7.77
N ALA A 10 13.82 -53.22 6.93
CA ALA A 10 15.09 -53.80 6.46
C ALA A 10 16.13 -52.71 6.24
N LEU A 11 17.13 -52.68 7.12
CA LEU A 11 18.46 -52.08 6.90
C LEU A 11 19.23 -52.96 5.88
N CYS A 12 19.92 -52.33 4.94
CA CYS A 12 21.06 -52.92 4.28
C CYS A 12 22.27 -51.98 4.34
N THR A 13 23.18 -52.35 5.23
CA THR A 13 24.59 -51.90 5.26
C THR A 13 25.41 -52.73 4.29
N ALA A 14 26.16 -52.11 3.42
CA ALA A 14 27.28 -52.75 2.72
C ALA A 14 28.51 -51.85 2.78
N ALA A 15 29.45 -52.31 3.58
CA ALA A 15 30.84 -51.85 3.57
C ALA A 15 31.65 -52.70 2.59
N LEU A 16 32.46 -52.06 1.77
CA LEU A 16 33.59 -52.73 1.12
C LEU A 16 34.80 -51.80 1.12
N SER A 17 35.87 -52.39 1.60
CA SER A 17 37.23 -51.86 1.77
C SER A 17 38.01 -51.85 0.47
N GLY A 18 38.92 -50.89 0.34
CA GLY A 18 40.28 -51.08 -0.06
C GLY A 18 40.63 -51.16 -1.55
N CYS A 19 41.40 -50.22 -2.02
CA CYS A 19 42.76 -50.47 -2.53
C CYS A 19 43.39 -49.16 -3.03
N SER A 20 44.52 -48.81 -2.47
CA SER A 20 45.46 -47.79 -2.89
C SER A 20 46.13 -48.15 -4.19
N VAL A 21 46.08 -47.29 -5.21
CA VAL A 21 47.04 -47.27 -6.33
C VAL A 21 47.57 -45.83 -6.43
N VAL A 22 48.84 -45.69 -6.11
CA VAL A 22 49.62 -44.49 -6.39
C VAL A 22 49.99 -44.50 -7.85
N ASP A 23 49.53 -43.53 -8.63
CA ASP A 23 50.15 -43.27 -9.89
C ASP A 23 50.42 -41.77 -10.07
N ARG A 24 51.73 -41.49 -10.27
CA ARG A 24 52.30 -40.19 -10.56
C ARG A 24 52.07 -39.84 -11.99
N LEU A 25 51.32 -38.76 -12.25
CA LEU A 25 51.47 -38.08 -13.53
C LEU A 25 51.34 -36.54 -13.35
N ARG A 26 52.47 -35.92 -13.56
CA ARG A 26 52.79 -34.61 -14.16
C ARG A 26 51.76 -33.50 -14.08
N GLY A 27 52.22 -32.42 -13.43
CA GLY A 27 51.56 -31.12 -13.36
C GLY A 27 51.29 -30.51 -14.73
N THR A 28 50.06 -30.14 -14.95
CA THR A 28 49.65 -29.14 -15.92
C THR A 28 49.62 -27.77 -15.26
N PRO A 29 50.17 -26.72 -15.88
CA PRO A 29 50.12 -25.37 -15.26
C PRO A 29 48.69 -24.89 -15.24
N GLN A 30 48.18 -24.65 -14.03
CA GLN A 30 46.90 -24.01 -13.79
C GLN A 30 47.00 -22.57 -14.27
N ARG A 31 46.30 -22.27 -15.36
CA ARG A 31 46.15 -20.93 -15.91
C ARG A 31 45.43 -20.08 -14.87
N ALA A 32 46.11 -19.08 -14.31
CA ALA A 32 45.53 -18.10 -13.44
C ALA A 32 44.33 -17.42 -14.14
N VAL A 33 43.13 -17.58 -13.57
CA VAL A 33 41.95 -16.82 -13.96
C VAL A 33 42.19 -15.41 -13.43
N PRO A 34 42.11 -14.36 -14.27
CA PRO A 34 42.21 -13.00 -13.78
C PRO A 34 41.05 -12.76 -12.81
N GLU A 35 41.36 -12.39 -11.59
CA GLU A 35 40.42 -11.87 -10.60
C GLU A 35 39.83 -10.60 -11.20
N ALA A 36 38.51 -10.63 -11.53
CA ALA A 36 37.79 -9.44 -11.93
C ALA A 36 37.87 -8.40 -10.80
N PRO A 37 38.11 -7.11 -11.11
CA PRO A 37 38.13 -6.10 -10.09
C PRO A 37 36.75 -6.03 -9.43
N GLY A 38 36.68 -6.44 -8.19
CA GLY A 38 35.53 -6.33 -7.35
C GLY A 38 35.30 -4.87 -6.97
N ASP A 39 34.64 -4.11 -7.86
CA ASP A 39 34.05 -2.82 -7.48
C ASP A 39 32.62 -3.08 -7.03
N THR A 40 32.50 -3.58 -5.82
CA THR A 40 31.24 -3.58 -5.07
C THR A 40 31.24 -2.39 -4.12
N THR A 41 31.19 -1.19 -4.64
CA THR A 41 30.64 -0.06 -3.89
C THR A 41 29.16 -0.34 -3.70
N ARG A 42 28.85 -1.15 -2.69
CA ARG A 42 27.48 -1.29 -2.18
C ARG A 42 27.05 0.10 -1.73
N ALA A 43 26.24 0.77 -2.54
CA ALA A 43 25.69 2.07 -2.19
C ALA A 43 25.11 1.99 -0.77
N ALA A 44 25.44 2.97 0.07
CA ALA A 44 24.86 3.07 1.40
C ALA A 44 23.33 3.12 1.26
N PRO A 45 22.55 2.52 2.18
CA PRO A 45 21.11 2.62 2.13
C PRO A 45 20.70 4.09 2.11
N PRO A 46 19.66 4.45 1.34
CA PRO A 46 19.25 5.84 1.23
C PRO A 46 18.85 6.39 2.61
N THR A 47 19.31 7.59 2.93
CA THR A 47 18.99 8.25 4.19
C THR A 47 17.67 9.01 4.06
N PRO A 48 16.76 8.90 5.04
CA PRO A 48 15.53 9.68 5.03
C PRO A 48 15.80 11.19 4.95
N GLY A 49 14.99 11.87 4.18
CA GLY A 49 15.04 13.32 4.04
C GLY A 49 14.66 14.03 5.34
N THR A 50 15.10 15.27 5.48
CA THR A 50 14.64 16.18 6.54
C THR A 50 13.14 16.49 6.39
N PRO A 51 12.45 16.92 7.45
CA PRO A 51 11.05 17.35 7.34
C PRO A 51 10.80 18.39 6.24
N ALA A 52 11.70 19.33 6.06
CA ALA A 52 11.59 20.36 5.00
C ALA A 52 11.68 19.74 3.59
N GLU A 53 12.59 18.81 3.36
CA GLU A 53 12.71 18.10 2.08
C GLU A 53 11.48 17.22 1.82
N ILE A 54 10.95 16.52 2.83
CA ILE A 54 9.73 15.72 2.70
C ILE A 54 8.54 16.63 2.34
N ALA A 55 8.39 17.76 3.03
CA ALA A 55 7.33 18.72 2.74
C ALA A 55 7.45 19.29 1.31
N ALA A 56 8.67 19.60 0.87
CA ALA A 56 8.93 20.09 -0.49
C ALA A 56 8.59 19.05 -1.59
N ARG A 57 8.71 17.76 -1.30
CA ARG A 57 8.33 16.66 -2.22
C ARG A 57 6.84 16.35 -2.20
N SER A 58 6.07 16.84 -1.22
CA SER A 58 4.63 16.53 -1.04
C SER A 58 3.75 17.29 -2.03
N THR A 59 4.15 17.32 -3.29
CA THR A 59 3.45 17.98 -4.42
C THR A 59 2.67 16.98 -5.28
N VAL A 60 2.94 15.68 -5.13
CA VAL A 60 2.24 14.63 -5.88
C VAL A 60 0.78 14.59 -5.43
N PRO A 61 -0.20 14.77 -6.33
CA PRO A 61 -1.61 14.71 -5.95
C PRO A 61 -2.02 13.30 -5.55
N VAL A 62 -2.81 13.20 -4.49
CA VAL A 62 -3.36 11.95 -3.97
C VAL A 62 -4.88 12.03 -4.00
N LEU A 63 -5.50 11.27 -4.90
CA LEU A 63 -6.94 11.19 -5.06
C LEU A 63 -7.55 10.24 -4.03
N CYS A 64 -8.67 10.64 -3.43
CA CYS A 64 -9.42 9.82 -2.49
C CYS A 64 -10.82 9.55 -3.00
N TYR A 65 -11.10 8.28 -3.32
CA TYR A 65 -12.42 7.73 -3.60
C TYR A 65 -12.90 6.89 -2.42
N HIS A 66 -14.19 6.51 -2.41
CA HIS A 66 -14.74 5.63 -1.38
C HIS A 66 -15.53 4.47 -2.01
N GLN A 67 -16.85 4.61 -2.14
CA GLN A 67 -17.71 3.55 -2.67
C GLN A 67 -17.76 3.60 -4.21
N VAL A 68 -17.49 2.48 -4.87
CA VAL A 68 -17.60 2.39 -6.33
C VAL A 68 -18.83 1.54 -6.66
N ARG A 69 -19.96 2.19 -6.85
CA ARG A 69 -21.27 1.57 -7.16
C ARG A 69 -22.25 2.57 -7.72
N GLU A 70 -23.32 2.08 -8.28
CA GLU A 70 -24.43 2.94 -8.68
C GLU A 70 -25.16 3.53 -7.47
N TYR A 71 -25.83 4.67 -7.70
CA TYR A 71 -26.73 5.25 -6.72
C TYR A 71 -27.96 4.40 -6.50
N THR A 72 -28.45 4.41 -5.28
CA THR A 72 -29.75 3.82 -4.92
C THR A 72 -30.71 4.88 -4.41
N ALA A 73 -31.99 4.57 -4.35
CA ALA A 73 -33.00 5.48 -3.80
C ALA A 73 -32.79 5.77 -2.29
N ALA A 74 -32.04 4.92 -1.59
CA ALA A 74 -31.73 5.09 -0.17
C ALA A 74 -30.54 6.04 0.09
N ASP A 75 -29.79 6.43 -0.94
CA ASP A 75 -28.61 7.27 -0.77
C ASP A 75 -28.99 8.74 -0.55
N GLY A 76 -28.82 9.18 0.69
CA GLY A 76 -29.04 10.57 1.09
C GLY A 76 -27.98 11.53 0.52
N ALA A 77 -28.26 12.83 0.61
CA ALA A 77 -27.39 13.88 0.09
C ALA A 77 -25.97 13.83 0.65
N GLY A 78 -25.80 13.44 1.93
CA GLY A 78 -24.48 13.32 2.56
C GLY A 78 -23.66 12.12 2.10
N ALA A 79 -24.30 11.04 1.60
CA ALA A 79 -23.62 9.86 1.11
C ALA A 79 -23.16 10.02 -0.36
N ARG A 80 -23.91 10.76 -1.16
CA ARG A 80 -23.70 10.89 -2.61
C ARG A 80 -22.29 11.35 -3.01
N PRO A 81 -21.63 12.30 -2.32
CA PRO A 81 -20.26 12.68 -2.63
C PRO A 81 -19.24 11.53 -2.50
N LEU A 82 -19.55 10.50 -1.69
CA LEU A 82 -18.69 9.36 -1.44
C LEU A 82 -19.00 8.15 -2.35
N ILE A 83 -20.00 8.26 -3.23
CA ILE A 83 -20.41 7.19 -4.16
C ILE A 83 -20.01 7.60 -5.57
N CYS A 84 -19.06 6.89 -6.15
CA CYS A 84 -18.62 7.08 -7.52
C CYS A 84 -19.17 5.93 -8.38
N PRO A 85 -20.11 6.20 -9.30
CA PRO A 85 -20.56 5.19 -10.26
C PRO A 85 -19.39 4.64 -11.08
N PRO A 86 -19.34 3.33 -11.40
CA PRO A 86 -18.22 2.73 -12.12
C PRO A 86 -17.87 3.45 -13.43
N ALA A 87 -18.86 3.85 -14.22
CA ALA A 87 -18.64 4.59 -15.46
C ALA A 87 -18.07 6.01 -15.23
N VAL A 88 -18.31 6.61 -14.07
CA VAL A 88 -17.71 7.90 -13.70
C VAL A 88 -16.25 7.72 -13.30
N LEU A 89 -15.97 6.71 -12.45
CA LEU A 89 -14.61 6.36 -12.08
C LEU A 89 -13.76 6.11 -13.33
N GLU A 90 -14.25 5.23 -14.21
CA GLU A 90 -13.56 4.89 -15.45
C GLU A 90 -13.22 6.13 -16.28
N ARG A 91 -14.19 6.99 -16.55
CA ARG A 91 -13.99 8.23 -17.31
C ARG A 91 -13.00 9.17 -16.65
N GLN A 92 -13.03 9.31 -15.31
CA GLN A 92 -12.09 10.15 -14.58
C GLN A 92 -10.66 9.59 -14.67
N LEU A 93 -10.49 8.28 -14.52
CA LEU A 93 -9.18 7.61 -14.62
C LEU A 93 -8.63 7.64 -16.06
N GLU A 94 -9.45 7.39 -17.07
CA GLU A 94 -9.06 7.55 -18.48
C GLU A 94 -8.63 8.98 -18.77
N GLY A 95 -9.35 9.96 -18.21
CA GLY A 95 -9.02 11.37 -18.35
C GLY A 95 -7.66 11.74 -17.74
N LEU A 96 -7.31 11.16 -16.59
CA LEU A 96 -5.96 11.32 -16.00
C LEU A 96 -4.87 10.78 -16.94
N LEU A 97 -5.06 9.56 -17.48
CA LEU A 97 -4.10 8.95 -18.39
C LEU A 97 -3.98 9.77 -19.70
N ALA A 98 -5.11 10.24 -20.26
CA ALA A 98 -5.13 11.07 -21.46
C ALA A 98 -4.44 12.43 -21.25
N ALA A 99 -4.46 12.97 -20.03
CA ALA A 99 -3.71 14.15 -19.64
C ALA A 99 -2.21 13.88 -19.37
N GLY A 100 -1.77 12.63 -19.55
CA GLY A 100 -0.38 12.22 -19.35
C GLY A 100 -0.01 11.93 -17.91
N MET A 101 -0.96 11.95 -16.95
CA MET A 101 -0.66 11.61 -15.56
C MET A 101 -0.16 10.17 -15.45
N GLN A 102 0.78 9.93 -14.54
CA GLN A 102 1.38 8.62 -14.30
C GLN A 102 1.00 8.11 -12.91
N PRO A 103 0.03 7.19 -12.82
CA PRO A 103 -0.35 6.59 -11.55
C PRO A 103 0.80 5.79 -10.93
N VAL A 104 0.97 5.95 -9.61
CA VAL A 104 2.02 5.30 -8.83
C VAL A 104 1.42 4.50 -7.67
N THR A 105 2.20 3.55 -7.11
CA THR A 105 1.80 2.82 -5.89
C THR A 105 1.98 3.70 -4.64
N GLY A 106 1.31 3.33 -3.55
CA GLY A 106 1.46 4.01 -2.27
C GLY A 106 2.89 3.92 -1.73
N GLU A 107 3.54 2.77 -1.91
CA GLU A 107 4.93 2.55 -1.51
C GLU A 107 5.89 3.44 -2.30
N ALA A 108 5.71 3.54 -3.63
CA ALA A 108 6.55 4.39 -4.47
C ALA A 108 6.42 5.87 -4.08
N LEU A 109 5.19 6.33 -3.77
CA LEU A 109 4.99 7.68 -3.24
C LEU A 109 5.68 7.85 -1.88
N ALA A 110 5.54 6.90 -0.96
CA ALA A 110 6.19 6.98 0.35
C ALA A 110 7.72 6.98 0.24
N ASP A 111 8.30 6.20 -0.68
CA ASP A 111 9.74 6.22 -0.97
C ASP A 111 10.19 7.57 -1.56
N HIS A 112 9.41 8.13 -2.47
CA HIS A 112 9.66 9.46 -3.00
C HIS A 112 9.68 10.50 -1.89
N LEU A 113 8.67 10.53 -1.07
CA LEU A 113 8.55 11.50 0.01
C LEU A 113 9.69 11.34 1.02
N GLN A 114 9.90 10.13 1.51
CA GLN A 114 10.85 9.85 2.59
C GLN A 114 12.30 9.88 2.13
N LEU A 115 12.62 9.24 0.99
CA LEU A 115 13.98 8.97 0.56
C LEU A 115 14.41 9.84 -0.63
N GLY A 116 13.46 10.54 -1.28
CA GLY A 116 13.74 11.29 -2.51
C GLY A 116 13.89 10.39 -3.73
N THR A 117 13.37 9.17 -3.70
CA THR A 117 13.34 8.29 -4.88
C THR A 117 12.61 9.00 -6.01
N PRO A 118 13.19 9.11 -7.21
CA PRO A 118 12.56 9.83 -8.31
C PRO A 118 11.21 9.24 -8.70
N LEU A 119 10.23 10.10 -8.91
CA LEU A 119 8.97 9.82 -9.63
C LEU A 119 8.89 10.69 -10.87
N ALA A 120 7.98 10.38 -11.78
CA ALA A 120 7.67 11.26 -12.89
C ALA A 120 7.05 12.57 -12.37
N ASP A 121 7.31 13.70 -13.05
CA ASP A 121 6.80 15.03 -12.64
C ASP A 121 5.27 15.10 -12.65
N ASN A 122 4.61 14.23 -13.42
CA ASN A 122 3.17 14.08 -13.54
C ASN A 122 2.63 12.85 -12.78
N ALA A 123 3.33 12.40 -11.74
CA ALA A 123 2.87 11.29 -10.89
C ALA A 123 1.56 11.64 -10.19
N VAL A 124 0.71 10.64 -9.97
CA VAL A 124 -0.54 10.73 -9.21
C VAL A 124 -0.80 9.45 -8.44
N LEU A 125 -1.28 9.54 -7.20
CA LEU A 125 -1.74 8.38 -6.45
C LEU A 125 -3.27 8.32 -6.48
N VAL A 126 -3.82 7.17 -6.84
CA VAL A 126 -5.25 6.86 -6.71
C VAL A 126 -5.47 6.07 -5.42
N SER A 127 -6.40 6.51 -4.57
CA SER A 127 -6.70 5.78 -3.34
C SER A 127 -8.20 5.62 -3.08
N PHE A 128 -8.53 4.57 -2.30
CA PHE A 128 -9.88 4.22 -1.90
C PHE A 128 -9.94 3.98 -0.40
N ASP A 129 -10.93 4.57 0.28
CA ASP A 129 -11.14 4.42 1.71
C ASP A 129 -12.29 3.47 2.03
N ASP A 130 -12.42 3.05 3.29
CA ASP A 130 -13.52 2.34 3.94
C ASP A 130 -13.66 0.85 3.64
N ALA A 131 -13.06 0.29 2.61
CA ALA A 131 -13.18 -1.14 2.25
C ALA A 131 -14.58 -1.57 1.77
N SER A 132 -15.30 -0.74 1.00
CA SER A 132 -16.58 -1.15 0.41
C SER A 132 -16.39 -2.25 -0.64
N GLY A 133 -17.34 -3.22 -0.73
CA GLY A 133 -17.25 -4.37 -1.66
C GLY A 133 -17.15 -3.98 -3.13
N GLY A 134 -17.71 -2.82 -3.51
CA GLY A 134 -17.59 -2.27 -4.86
C GLY A 134 -16.16 -1.89 -5.28
N GLN A 135 -15.24 -1.76 -4.33
CA GLN A 135 -13.83 -1.55 -4.63
C GLN A 135 -13.21 -2.78 -5.30
N TYR A 136 -13.60 -3.98 -4.88
CA TYR A 136 -13.17 -5.23 -5.52
C TYR A 136 -13.98 -5.53 -6.78
N THR A 137 -15.30 -5.48 -6.69
CA THR A 137 -16.16 -5.94 -7.79
C THR A 137 -16.24 -4.97 -8.98
N ASN A 138 -16.05 -3.67 -8.73
CA ASN A 138 -16.22 -2.63 -9.75
C ASN A 138 -14.92 -1.84 -10.02
N ALA A 139 -14.17 -1.40 -8.97
CA ALA A 139 -12.99 -0.59 -9.21
C ALA A 139 -11.80 -1.44 -9.71
N LEU A 140 -11.53 -2.60 -9.11
CA LEU A 140 -10.37 -3.43 -9.49
C LEU A 140 -10.37 -3.79 -10.99
N PRO A 141 -11.48 -4.24 -11.63
CA PRO A 141 -11.48 -4.53 -13.06
C PRO A 141 -11.16 -3.30 -13.93
N ILE A 142 -11.61 -2.11 -13.53
CA ILE A 142 -11.30 -0.85 -14.21
C ILE A 142 -9.80 -0.54 -14.08
N LEU A 143 -9.27 -0.59 -12.85
CA LEU A 143 -7.86 -0.34 -12.57
C LEU A 143 -6.93 -1.29 -13.33
N GLN A 144 -7.25 -2.58 -13.34
CA GLN A 144 -6.47 -3.59 -14.07
C GLN A 144 -6.48 -3.34 -15.58
N ARG A 145 -7.64 -3.03 -16.16
CA ARG A 145 -7.77 -2.76 -17.59
C ARG A 145 -7.00 -1.51 -18.02
N LEU A 146 -6.95 -0.50 -17.15
CA LEU A 146 -6.23 0.76 -17.39
C LEU A 146 -4.76 0.70 -16.98
N GLY A 147 -4.31 -0.39 -16.33
CA GLY A 147 -2.95 -0.51 -15.81
C GLY A 147 -2.62 0.47 -14.68
N ILE A 148 -3.62 0.86 -13.88
CA ILE A 148 -3.50 1.84 -12.80
C ILE A 148 -3.31 1.12 -11.46
N PRO A 149 -2.15 1.27 -10.79
CA PRO A 149 -2.00 0.87 -9.41
C PRO A 149 -2.79 1.82 -8.50
N ALA A 150 -3.32 1.29 -7.40
CA ALA A 150 -4.06 2.09 -6.43
C ALA A 150 -3.77 1.64 -4.99
N THR A 151 -4.08 2.51 -4.02
CA THR A 151 -3.97 2.21 -2.59
C THR A 151 -5.35 2.05 -1.97
N PHE A 152 -5.57 0.97 -1.23
CA PHE A 152 -6.82 0.68 -0.53
C PHE A 152 -6.61 0.79 0.96
N PHE A 153 -7.20 1.82 1.58
CA PHE A 153 -7.19 2.04 3.02
C PHE A 153 -8.35 1.30 3.66
N VAL A 154 -8.04 0.19 4.31
CA VAL A 154 -9.01 -0.83 4.76
C VAL A 154 -9.36 -0.68 6.22
N MET A 155 -10.66 -0.51 6.53
CA MET A 155 -11.21 -0.72 7.87
C MET A 155 -11.30 -2.22 8.15
N THR A 156 -10.81 -2.68 9.30
CA THR A 156 -10.77 -4.12 9.54
C THR A 156 -12.01 -4.70 10.21
N VAL A 157 -12.84 -3.88 10.87
CA VAL A 157 -14.07 -4.33 11.53
C VAL A 157 -15.15 -4.78 10.55
N VAL A 158 -15.10 -4.32 9.31
CA VAL A 158 -16.10 -4.60 8.28
C VAL A 158 -15.77 -5.80 7.42
N LEU A 159 -14.55 -6.31 7.48
CA LEU A 159 -14.11 -7.44 6.67
C LEU A 159 -15.04 -8.65 6.85
N ASP A 160 -15.34 -9.32 5.74
CA ASP A 160 -16.24 -10.47 5.63
C ASP A 160 -17.72 -10.15 5.93
N ARG A 161 -18.11 -8.87 6.02
CA ARG A 161 -19.52 -8.47 6.15
C ARG A 161 -20.16 -8.25 4.78
N PRO A 162 -21.47 -8.42 4.64
CA PRO A 162 -22.17 -8.12 3.39
C PRO A 162 -21.89 -6.69 2.92
N ASN A 163 -21.63 -6.50 1.62
CA ASN A 163 -21.31 -5.23 0.95
C ASN A 163 -19.94 -4.62 1.29
N TRP A 164 -19.08 -5.34 2.01
CA TRP A 164 -17.72 -4.94 2.32
C TRP A 164 -16.73 -5.93 1.73
N LEU A 165 -15.45 -5.56 1.68
CA LEU A 165 -14.39 -6.48 1.26
C LEU A 165 -14.31 -7.69 2.19
N SER A 166 -14.14 -8.86 1.61
CA SER A 166 -13.69 -10.04 2.37
C SER A 166 -12.16 -10.04 2.52
N ARG A 167 -11.64 -10.89 3.41
CA ARG A 167 -10.19 -11.11 3.49
C ARG A 167 -9.61 -11.67 2.21
N ASP A 168 -10.39 -12.45 1.47
CA ASP A 168 -9.98 -12.97 0.17
C ASP A 168 -9.94 -11.88 -0.89
N ASP A 169 -10.87 -10.92 -0.87
CA ASP A 169 -10.81 -9.73 -1.74
C ASP A 169 -9.58 -8.89 -1.46
N VAL A 170 -9.21 -8.69 -0.17
CA VAL A 170 -7.99 -7.96 0.21
C VAL A 170 -6.74 -8.65 -0.34
N ARG A 171 -6.64 -10.01 -0.22
CA ARG A 171 -5.54 -10.77 -0.82
C ARG A 171 -5.50 -10.63 -2.35
N ALA A 172 -6.66 -10.65 -2.98
CA ALA A 172 -6.76 -10.54 -4.43
C ALA A 172 -6.37 -9.13 -4.93
N LEU A 173 -6.72 -8.07 -4.19
CA LEU A 173 -6.26 -6.70 -4.46
C LEU A 173 -4.73 -6.62 -4.37
N ASP A 174 -4.13 -7.15 -3.30
CA ASP A 174 -2.68 -7.20 -3.11
C ASP A 174 -1.98 -7.98 -4.22
N ALA A 175 -2.47 -9.18 -4.53
CA ALA A 175 -1.94 -10.02 -5.61
C ALA A 175 -2.07 -9.38 -7.00
N ALA A 176 -3.00 -8.45 -7.17
CA ALA A 176 -3.18 -7.65 -8.38
C ALA A 176 -2.23 -6.44 -8.45
N GLY A 177 -1.32 -6.27 -7.49
CA GLY A 177 -0.36 -5.16 -7.41
C GLY A 177 -0.92 -3.86 -6.84
N MET A 178 -2.03 -3.95 -6.10
CA MET A 178 -2.57 -2.81 -5.36
C MET A 178 -1.90 -2.72 -3.98
N THR A 179 -1.68 -1.51 -3.49
CA THR A 179 -1.20 -1.28 -2.12
C THR A 179 -2.33 -1.49 -1.12
N ILE A 180 -2.13 -2.34 -0.12
CA ILE A 180 -3.04 -2.48 1.01
C ILE A 180 -2.54 -1.64 2.17
N ALA A 181 -3.41 -0.78 2.69
CA ALA A 181 -3.14 0.18 3.73
C ALA A 181 -4.23 0.17 4.80
N SER A 182 -3.96 0.75 5.96
CA SER A 182 -4.88 0.71 7.10
C SER A 182 -5.76 1.97 7.18
N HIS A 183 -7.03 1.76 7.58
CA HIS A 183 -7.99 2.84 7.87
C HIS A 183 -8.65 2.66 9.24
N THR A 184 -7.87 2.29 10.25
CA THR A 184 -8.30 1.95 11.60
C THR A 184 -9.12 0.64 11.69
N TRP A 185 -9.58 0.34 12.91
CA TRP A 185 -10.47 -0.78 13.13
C TRP A 185 -11.91 -0.47 12.70
N ASP A 186 -12.52 0.63 13.22
CA ASP A 186 -13.96 0.91 13.09
C ASP A 186 -14.30 2.34 12.62
N HIS A 187 -13.35 3.05 12.01
CA HIS A 187 -13.51 4.42 11.51
C HIS A 187 -13.73 5.47 12.59
N HIS A 188 -13.36 5.19 13.86
CA HIS A 188 -13.46 6.19 14.91
C HIS A 188 -12.41 7.31 14.70
N PRO A 189 -12.77 8.62 14.79
CA PRO A 189 -11.80 9.69 14.57
C PRO A 189 -10.65 9.66 15.58
N VAL A 190 -9.41 9.67 15.08
CA VAL A 190 -8.22 9.62 15.95
C VAL A 190 -8.13 10.78 16.95
N THR A 191 -8.78 11.90 16.65
CA THR A 191 -8.85 13.08 17.52
C THR A 191 -9.64 12.85 18.81
N ARG A 192 -10.34 11.70 18.90
CA ARG A 192 -11.17 11.29 20.05
C ARG A 192 -10.61 10.07 20.78
N TYR A 193 -9.42 9.57 20.41
CA TYR A 193 -8.84 8.38 21.03
C TYR A 193 -8.35 8.66 22.45
N GLY A 194 -8.69 7.75 23.36
CA GLY A 194 -8.07 7.63 24.66
C GLY A 194 -6.95 6.58 24.67
N VAL A 195 -6.32 6.40 25.82
CA VAL A 195 -5.13 5.51 25.97
C VAL A 195 -5.36 4.09 25.46
N LYS A 196 -6.58 3.54 25.63
CA LYS A 196 -6.92 2.17 25.23
C LYS A 196 -7.18 2.01 23.73
N ASP A 197 -7.46 3.10 23.03
CA ASP A 197 -7.89 3.06 21.64
C ASP A 197 -6.70 2.85 20.69
N TRP A 198 -5.54 3.40 21.02
CA TRP A 198 -4.37 3.39 20.11
C TRP A 198 -3.99 1.99 19.64
N ALA A 199 -3.93 1.02 20.55
CA ALA A 199 -3.62 -0.37 20.18
C ALA A 199 -4.72 -1.00 19.32
N THR A 200 -5.99 -0.77 19.68
CA THR A 200 -7.14 -1.36 18.97
C THR A 200 -7.34 -0.74 17.60
N GLN A 201 -7.15 0.56 17.49
CA GLN A 201 -7.46 1.32 16.29
C GLN A 201 -6.30 1.43 15.30
N LEU A 202 -5.06 1.30 15.76
CA LEU A 202 -3.88 1.45 14.90
C LEU A 202 -3.07 0.15 14.78
N ALA A 203 -2.58 -0.41 15.90
CA ALA A 203 -1.67 -1.55 15.86
C ALA A 203 -2.36 -2.84 15.38
N LYS A 204 -3.54 -3.17 15.94
CA LYS A 204 -4.26 -4.39 15.55
C LYS A 204 -4.69 -4.41 14.08
N PRO A 205 -5.26 -3.35 13.48
CA PRO A 205 -5.56 -3.33 12.06
C PRO A 205 -4.33 -3.53 11.18
N ARG A 206 -3.21 -2.88 11.51
CA ARG A 206 -1.93 -3.07 10.80
C ARG A 206 -1.49 -4.53 10.82
N GLU A 207 -1.46 -5.14 12.00
CA GLU A 207 -1.11 -6.55 12.18
C GLU A 207 -2.07 -7.48 11.44
N GLN A 208 -3.38 -7.25 11.57
CA GLN A 208 -4.41 -8.06 10.92
C GLN A 208 -4.31 -8.00 9.39
N LEU A 209 -4.10 -6.82 8.82
CA LEU A 209 -3.91 -6.67 7.39
C LEU A 209 -2.61 -7.32 6.94
N GLY A 210 -1.51 -7.14 7.68
CA GLY A 210 -0.23 -7.79 7.41
C GLY A 210 -0.34 -9.32 7.40
N GLN A 211 -1.13 -9.92 8.32
CA GLN A 211 -1.42 -11.36 8.30
C GLN A 211 -2.24 -11.80 7.08
N ILE A 212 -3.10 -10.92 6.55
CA ILE A 212 -3.92 -11.22 5.36
C ILE A 212 -3.05 -11.22 4.10
N VAL A 213 -2.19 -10.21 3.92
CA VAL A 213 -1.39 -10.03 2.70
C VAL A 213 0.00 -10.68 2.75
N GLY A 214 0.49 -11.04 3.95
CA GLY A 214 1.77 -11.73 4.13
C GLY A 214 3.00 -10.82 4.18
N HIS A 215 2.81 -9.51 4.27
CA HIS A 215 3.88 -8.52 4.39
C HIS A 215 3.45 -7.35 5.28
N ASP A 216 4.39 -6.45 5.61
CA ASP A 216 4.11 -5.28 6.44
C ASP A 216 3.17 -4.29 5.73
N VAL A 217 2.19 -3.76 6.49
CA VAL A 217 1.30 -2.68 6.08
C VAL A 217 1.82 -1.38 6.69
N GLU A 218 2.35 -0.50 5.87
CA GLU A 218 3.10 0.67 6.33
C GLU A 218 2.37 2.00 6.15
N LEU A 219 1.25 2.00 5.43
CA LEU A 219 0.51 3.21 5.12
C LEU A 219 -0.81 3.27 5.90
N PHE A 220 -1.23 4.47 6.24
CA PHE A 220 -2.41 4.73 7.04
C PHE A 220 -3.20 5.92 6.50
N ALA A 221 -4.54 5.88 6.54
CA ALA A 221 -5.37 7.06 6.33
C ALA A 221 -6.21 7.35 7.58
N TYR A 222 -6.27 8.62 7.94
CA TYR A 222 -7.07 9.10 9.07
C TYR A 222 -8.56 9.05 8.72
N PRO A 223 -9.44 8.45 9.57
CA PRO A 223 -10.88 8.56 9.41
C PRO A 223 -11.33 10.03 9.29
N TYR A 224 -12.16 10.31 8.31
CA TYR A 224 -12.60 11.69 7.95
C TYR A 224 -11.45 12.63 7.57
N GLY A 225 -10.22 12.09 7.38
CA GLY A 225 -9.00 12.89 7.24
C GLY A 225 -8.57 13.65 8.49
N LEU A 226 -9.26 13.48 9.61
CA LEU A 226 -9.06 14.26 10.84
C LEU A 226 -7.87 13.74 11.65
N TRP A 227 -6.95 14.63 11.97
CA TRP A 227 -5.80 14.34 12.82
C TRP A 227 -5.53 15.50 13.81
N ASN A 228 -4.71 15.26 14.81
CA ASN A 228 -4.17 16.28 15.70
C ASN A 228 -2.74 15.92 16.12
N GLN A 229 -2.05 16.87 16.73
CA GLN A 229 -0.66 16.72 17.19
C GLN A 229 -0.49 15.54 18.17
N ALA A 230 -1.49 15.24 18.99
CA ALA A 230 -1.43 14.15 19.96
C ALA A 230 -1.47 12.76 19.29
N ALA A 231 -2.07 12.63 18.10
CA ALA A 231 -2.15 11.37 17.38
C ALA A 231 -0.82 10.96 16.71
N LEU A 232 -0.01 11.93 16.26
CA LEU A 232 1.16 11.66 15.43
C LEU A 232 2.19 10.69 16.08
N PRO A 233 2.58 10.85 17.37
CA PRO A 233 3.47 9.91 18.02
C PRO A 233 2.92 8.48 18.08
N HIS A 234 1.59 8.34 18.22
CA HIS A 234 0.94 7.03 18.29
C HIS A 234 0.86 6.36 16.92
N VAL A 235 0.62 7.12 15.85
CA VAL A 235 0.66 6.61 14.46
C VAL A 235 2.07 6.13 14.13
N GLN A 236 3.09 6.90 14.50
CA GLN A 236 4.49 6.51 14.33
C GLN A 236 4.84 5.27 15.15
N ALA A 237 4.45 5.22 16.43
CA ALA A 237 4.70 4.08 17.31
C ALA A 237 3.98 2.79 16.86
N ALA A 238 2.84 2.92 16.17
CA ALA A 238 2.14 1.78 15.57
C ALA A 238 2.88 1.21 14.35
N GLY A 239 3.95 1.88 13.87
CA GLY A 239 4.81 1.41 12.78
C GLY A 239 4.36 1.85 11.38
N TYR A 240 3.49 2.85 11.28
CA TYR A 240 3.16 3.45 10.00
C TYR A 240 4.25 4.41 9.54
N ARG A 241 4.67 4.24 8.30
CA ARG A 241 5.71 5.05 7.65
C ARG A 241 5.14 6.36 7.10
N ALA A 242 3.96 6.30 6.51
CA ALA A 242 3.26 7.47 6.02
C ALA A 242 1.78 7.44 6.41
N ALA A 243 1.21 8.64 6.65
CA ALA A 243 -0.21 8.77 6.98
C ALA A 243 -0.85 9.92 6.21
N PHE A 244 -2.08 9.69 5.76
CA PHE A 244 -2.80 10.52 4.82
C PHE A 244 -4.02 11.19 5.46
N GLN A 245 -4.06 12.50 5.37
CA GLN A 245 -5.20 13.30 5.79
C GLN A 245 -6.17 13.61 4.63
N LEU A 246 -7.31 14.20 4.95
CA LEU A 246 -8.31 14.67 3.98
C LEU A 246 -8.94 16.00 4.45
N THR A 247 -8.16 16.84 5.10
CA THR A 247 -8.59 18.14 5.60
C THR A 247 -7.80 19.25 4.93
N GLU A 248 -8.28 20.49 5.07
CA GLU A 248 -7.55 21.67 4.60
C GLU A 248 -6.39 22.07 5.54
N GLN A 249 -6.13 21.31 6.60
CA GLN A 249 -5.01 21.58 7.49
C GLN A 249 -3.68 21.46 6.74
N PRO A 250 -2.72 22.35 7.00
CA PRO A 250 -1.36 22.19 6.50
C PRO A 250 -0.74 20.88 6.98
N GLN A 251 0.22 20.36 6.25
CA GLN A 251 1.06 19.27 6.75
C GLN A 251 1.76 19.70 8.05
N ASP A 252 1.97 18.76 8.96
CA ASP A 252 2.77 19.00 10.16
C ASP A 252 4.22 19.29 9.78
N ALA A 253 4.76 20.40 10.27
CA ALA A 253 6.09 20.86 9.90
C ALA A 253 7.23 19.94 10.43
N ARG A 254 6.97 19.13 11.48
CA ARG A 254 7.95 18.22 12.07
C ARG A 254 7.81 16.79 11.55
N LEU A 255 6.58 16.37 11.25
CA LEU A 255 6.23 15.03 10.81
C LEU A 255 5.37 15.08 9.53
N PRO A 256 5.84 15.74 8.44
CA PRO A 256 5.05 15.93 7.23
C PRO A 256 4.61 14.61 6.58
N LEU A 257 5.42 13.56 6.70
CA LEU A 257 5.11 12.23 6.18
C LEU A 257 3.88 11.59 6.86
N LEU A 258 3.57 12.01 8.10
CA LEU A 258 2.38 11.53 8.82
C LEU A 258 1.14 12.39 8.58
N THR A 259 1.20 13.36 7.68
CA THR A 259 0.07 14.25 7.39
C THR A 259 -0.01 14.61 5.89
N VAL A 260 0.29 13.64 5.03
CA VAL A 260 0.24 13.81 3.57
C VAL A 260 -1.18 14.17 3.13
N ARG A 261 -1.32 15.22 2.32
CA ARG A 261 -2.63 15.72 1.88
C ARG A 261 -3.23 14.85 0.79
N ARG A 262 -4.56 14.75 0.80
CA ARG A 262 -5.35 14.10 -0.24
C ARG A 262 -6.47 15.02 -0.72
N VAL A 263 -7.00 14.72 -1.89
CA VAL A 263 -8.14 15.41 -2.50
C VAL A 263 -9.33 14.45 -2.53
N LEU A 264 -10.43 14.79 -1.84
CA LEU A 264 -11.68 14.05 -1.97
C LEU A 264 -12.21 14.23 -3.40
N THR A 265 -12.19 13.14 -4.17
CA THR A 265 -12.59 13.16 -5.57
C THR A 265 -14.10 12.98 -5.69
N LEU A 266 -14.78 14.02 -6.19
CA LEU A 266 -16.22 13.99 -6.29
C LEU A 266 -16.68 13.34 -7.61
N PRO A 267 -17.76 12.53 -7.57
CA PRO A 267 -18.33 11.91 -8.76
C PRO A 267 -18.95 12.94 -9.74
N THR A 268 -19.22 14.16 -9.25
CA THR A 268 -19.77 15.25 -10.06
C THR A 268 -18.71 16.00 -10.86
N TRP A 269 -17.43 15.75 -10.63
CA TRP A 269 -16.38 16.39 -11.41
C TRP A 269 -16.22 15.73 -12.77
N ASP A 270 -16.25 16.56 -13.81
CA ASP A 270 -15.74 16.17 -15.12
C ASP A 270 -14.21 16.16 -15.12
N VAL A 271 -13.61 15.65 -16.20
CA VAL A 271 -12.15 15.53 -16.32
C VAL A 271 -11.44 16.90 -16.22
N PRO A 272 -11.88 17.96 -16.90
CA PRO A 272 -11.27 19.29 -16.73
C PRO A 272 -11.29 19.79 -15.28
N THR A 273 -12.40 19.62 -14.58
CA THR A 273 -12.51 19.99 -13.16
C THR A 273 -11.56 19.16 -12.30
N LEU A 274 -11.51 17.84 -12.50
CA LEU A 274 -10.61 16.96 -11.78
C LEU A 274 -9.15 17.40 -11.94
N LEU A 275 -8.71 17.62 -13.18
CA LEU A 275 -7.34 18.07 -13.48
C LEU A 275 -7.03 19.43 -12.85
N ALA A 276 -7.97 20.37 -12.88
CA ALA A 276 -7.80 21.67 -12.23
C ALA A 276 -7.64 21.54 -10.72
N ARG A 277 -8.35 20.59 -10.06
CA ARG A 277 -8.31 20.38 -8.60
C ARG A 277 -7.02 19.71 -8.12
N ILE A 278 -6.31 19.00 -8.98
CA ILE A 278 -5.06 18.32 -8.67
C ILE A 278 -3.83 19.04 -9.21
N SER A 279 -4.02 20.16 -9.91
CA SER A 279 -2.90 20.99 -10.38
C SER A 279 -2.11 21.57 -9.21
N PRO A 280 -0.76 21.66 -9.30
CA PRO A 280 0.08 22.31 -8.30
C PRO A 280 -0.31 23.78 -8.02
N ASP A 281 -0.91 24.44 -9.01
CA ASP A 281 -1.41 25.82 -8.88
C ASP A 281 -2.74 25.92 -8.09
N HIS A 282 -3.37 24.79 -7.80
CA HIS A 282 -4.51 24.68 -6.91
C HIS A 282 -4.02 24.02 -5.62
N PRO A 283 -3.55 24.78 -4.62
CA PRO A 283 -3.30 24.20 -3.32
C PRO A 283 -4.63 23.53 -2.92
N ALA A 284 -4.58 22.20 -2.74
CA ALA A 284 -5.74 21.41 -2.33
C ALA A 284 -6.40 22.15 -1.17
N GLY A 285 -7.48 22.86 -1.48
CA GLY A 285 -8.27 23.63 -0.53
C GLY A 285 -8.99 22.73 0.43
#